data_437453fe1ea78b3b57e40a51c22e6dc7
#
_entry.id   437453fe1ea78b3b57e40a51c22e6dc7
#
_cell.length_a   1.000
_cell.length_b   1.000
_cell.length_c   1.000
_cell.angle_alpha   90.00
_cell.angle_beta   90.00
_cell.angle_gamma   90.00
#
_symmetry.space_group_name_H-M   'P 1'
#
loop_
_entity.id
_entity.type
_entity.pdbx_description
1 polymer ?
#
loop_
_entity_poly.entity_id
_entity_poly.type
_entity_poly.pdbx_seq_one_letter_code
_entity_poly.pdbx_strand_id
1 'polypeptide(L)'
;VGRLDWGRRALLSGGLLALLGLPRAAAASPPAMGAEPKELLTTVRAWGAQYRNVDVAAIAESDLDLIVVDPRPKDTEQAFISRSACDRLRVKPDGRRRLAFARLCVGEANVTRWYWPQAWRDTPPAWAERVHPTRPGVRQVEFWQPDWQSLVFSGDASILDLILEAGFDGVVLDHVDAFMDWPERPTAQDDMVTLATRLAEKARRVRPGFLLMAQNAESLMTRPDYLALIDAHNKESLLTGLEGYGRYNMPEDVAWSMSYLRQAADAGVRMFATEYLTEPATIDRVRRQLRAWNFVPFFASPALDRLPSSEEKGG
;
A
#
# COMPACT_ATOMS: atom_id res chain seq x y z
N VAL A 1 -12.89 -14.32 36.26
CA VAL A 1 -13.35 -15.69 36.60
C VAL A 1 -14.18 -16.18 35.42
N GLY A 2 -13.77 -17.24 34.76
CA GLY A 2 -14.56 -17.91 33.70
C GLY A 2 -13.72 -18.25 32.46
N ARG A 3 -12.90 -19.30 32.53
CA ARG A 3 -12.30 -19.98 31.38
C ARG A 3 -13.43 -20.68 30.62
N LEU A 4 -13.58 -20.41 29.33
CA LEU A 4 -14.40 -21.19 28.41
C LEU A 4 -13.53 -22.21 27.69
N ASP A 5 -13.79 -23.45 28.04
CA ASP A 5 -13.19 -24.68 27.54
C ASP A 5 -13.83 -25.08 26.20
N TRP A 6 -13.05 -25.24 25.14
CA TRP A 6 -13.54 -25.71 23.84
C TRP A 6 -13.35 -27.21 23.72
N GLY A 7 -14.30 -27.95 24.31
CA GLY A 7 -14.36 -29.40 24.24
C GLY A 7 -14.62 -29.94 22.82
N ARG A 8 -13.79 -30.91 22.47
CA ARG A 8 -13.90 -31.80 21.31
C ARG A 8 -15.25 -32.49 21.25
N ARG A 9 -15.90 -32.46 20.09
CA ARG A 9 -16.85 -33.51 19.68
C ARG A 9 -16.54 -33.95 18.24
N ALA A 10 -16.00 -35.16 18.14
CA ALA A 10 -15.95 -35.93 16.91
C ALA A 10 -17.31 -36.59 16.69
N LEU A 11 -17.91 -36.43 15.53
CA LEU A 11 -18.97 -37.30 15.03
C LEU A 11 -18.54 -37.85 13.67
N LEU A 12 -18.24 -39.14 13.69
CA LEU A 12 -18.09 -39.99 12.50
C LEU A 12 -19.49 -40.25 11.91
N SER A 13 -19.70 -39.88 10.67
CA SER A 13 -20.73 -40.46 9.82
C SER A 13 -20.20 -40.52 8.40
N GLY A 14 -20.01 -41.78 7.97
CA GLY A 14 -19.62 -42.12 6.61
C GLY A 14 -20.71 -41.76 5.62
N GLY A 15 -20.37 -40.99 4.63
CA GLY A 15 -21.18 -40.73 3.45
C GLY A 15 -20.29 -40.83 2.22
N LEU A 16 -20.59 -41.80 1.35
CA LEU A 16 -19.99 -42.02 0.05
C LEU A 16 -20.31 -40.80 -0.84
N LEU A 17 -19.34 -39.88 -1.04
CA LEU A 17 -19.51 -38.77 -1.96
C LEU A 17 -18.94 -39.12 -3.31
N ALA A 18 -19.84 -39.22 -4.28
CA ALA A 18 -19.53 -39.33 -5.70
C ALA A 18 -18.63 -38.17 -6.13
N LEU A 19 -17.49 -38.45 -6.73
CA LEU A 19 -16.60 -37.52 -7.40
C LEU A 19 -17.31 -36.95 -8.64
N LEU A 20 -18.12 -35.91 -8.45
CA LEU A 20 -18.49 -35.02 -9.54
C LEU A 20 -17.30 -34.08 -9.79
N GLY A 21 -16.67 -34.26 -10.95
CA GLY A 21 -15.57 -33.44 -11.41
C GLY A 21 -15.97 -31.95 -11.41
N LEU A 22 -15.41 -31.19 -10.49
CA LEU A 22 -15.50 -29.72 -10.52
C LEU A 22 -14.81 -29.25 -11.82
N PRO A 23 -15.42 -28.34 -12.58
CA PRO A 23 -14.77 -27.75 -13.74
C PRO A 23 -13.48 -27.07 -13.25
N ARG A 24 -12.36 -27.50 -13.81
CA ARG A 24 -11.06 -26.89 -13.61
C ARG A 24 -11.21 -25.44 -14.08
N ALA A 25 -11.11 -24.48 -13.16
CA ALA A 25 -11.12 -23.07 -13.52
C ALA A 25 -10.03 -22.88 -14.59
N ALA A 26 -10.45 -22.49 -15.79
CA ALA A 26 -9.53 -22.18 -16.87
C ALA A 26 -8.60 -21.08 -16.35
N ALA A 27 -7.29 -21.31 -16.40
CA ALA A 27 -6.30 -20.30 -16.09
C ALA A 27 -6.58 -19.11 -17.01
N ALA A 28 -6.91 -17.96 -16.44
CA ALA A 28 -7.13 -16.73 -17.20
C ALA A 28 -5.91 -16.49 -18.07
N SER A 29 -6.12 -16.23 -19.36
CA SER A 29 -5.04 -15.87 -20.27
C SER A 29 -4.30 -14.65 -19.74
N PRO A 30 -2.96 -14.59 -19.86
CA PRO A 30 -2.21 -13.45 -19.38
C PRO A 30 -2.69 -12.16 -20.08
N PRO A 31 -2.87 -11.06 -19.35
CA PRO A 31 -3.35 -9.81 -19.92
C PRO A 31 -2.40 -9.30 -21.01
N ALA A 32 -3.00 -8.85 -22.14
CA ALA A 32 -2.27 -8.28 -23.26
C ALA A 32 -1.59 -6.96 -22.86
N MET A 33 -0.57 -6.53 -23.64
CA MET A 33 0.15 -5.26 -23.44
C MET A 33 -0.75 -4.01 -23.37
N GLY A 34 -1.99 -4.09 -23.84
CA GLY A 34 -3.00 -3.02 -23.82
C GLY A 34 -4.04 -3.11 -22.71
N ALA A 35 -3.87 -4.01 -21.74
CA ALA A 35 -4.84 -4.15 -20.65
C ALA A 35 -4.88 -2.90 -19.76
N GLU A 36 -6.10 -2.50 -19.38
CA GLU A 36 -6.32 -1.34 -18.51
C GLU A 36 -5.77 -1.60 -17.10
N PRO A 37 -5.22 -0.58 -16.42
CA PRO A 37 -4.63 -0.75 -15.10
C PRO A 37 -5.54 -1.44 -14.09
N LYS A 38 -6.85 -1.17 -14.13
CA LYS A 38 -7.82 -1.78 -13.21
C LYS A 38 -8.00 -3.28 -13.45
N GLU A 39 -7.97 -3.73 -14.70
CA GLU A 39 -8.00 -5.16 -15.04
C GLU A 39 -6.73 -5.87 -14.56
N LEU A 40 -5.56 -5.25 -14.80
CA LEU A 40 -4.29 -5.76 -14.31
C LEU A 40 -4.27 -5.92 -12.78
N LEU A 41 -4.84 -4.94 -12.05
CA LEU A 41 -4.88 -4.95 -10.59
C LEU A 41 -5.60 -6.20 -10.05
N THR A 42 -6.66 -6.66 -10.71
CA THR A 42 -7.39 -7.87 -10.31
C THR A 42 -6.57 -9.15 -10.46
N THR A 43 -5.59 -9.14 -11.34
CA THR A 43 -4.75 -10.32 -11.67
C THR A 43 -3.44 -10.36 -10.88
N VAL A 44 -3.11 -9.34 -10.09
CA VAL A 44 -1.88 -9.28 -9.30
C VAL A 44 -1.80 -10.47 -8.35
N ARG A 45 -0.70 -11.22 -8.42
CA ARG A 45 -0.37 -12.38 -7.55
C ARG A 45 0.89 -12.15 -6.72
N ALA A 46 1.80 -11.31 -7.23
CA ALA A 46 3.06 -10.97 -6.59
C ALA A 46 3.30 -9.47 -6.69
N TRP A 47 3.66 -8.86 -5.58
CA TRP A 47 3.98 -7.45 -5.53
C TRP A 47 5.14 -7.17 -4.59
N GLY A 48 5.66 -5.95 -4.65
CA GLY A 48 6.72 -5.51 -3.75
C GLY A 48 6.80 -3.99 -3.67
N ALA A 49 7.50 -3.50 -2.66
CA ALA A 49 7.77 -2.09 -2.48
C ALA A 49 9.27 -1.85 -2.22
N GLN A 50 9.81 -0.80 -2.83
CA GLN A 50 11.17 -0.35 -2.58
C GLN A 50 11.18 1.18 -2.46
N TYR A 51 11.46 1.68 -1.25
CA TYR A 51 11.41 3.12 -0.93
C TYR A 51 12.79 3.74 -0.79
N ARG A 52 13.84 2.90 -0.73
CA ARG A 52 15.24 3.31 -0.71
C ARG A 52 16.03 2.55 -1.75
N ASN A 53 17.14 3.12 -2.20
CA ASN A 53 18.04 2.47 -3.16
C ASN A 53 17.30 1.88 -4.36
N VAL A 54 16.32 2.64 -4.91
CA VAL A 54 15.47 2.15 -6.00
C VAL A 54 16.32 1.80 -7.21
N ASP A 55 16.43 0.50 -7.49
CA ASP A 55 17.15 -0.04 -8.63
C ASP A 55 16.17 -0.46 -9.73
N VAL A 56 15.98 0.44 -10.69
CA VAL A 56 15.07 0.23 -11.83
C VAL A 56 15.47 -1.00 -12.65
N ALA A 57 16.77 -1.29 -12.77
CA ALA A 57 17.24 -2.44 -13.53
C ALA A 57 16.92 -3.75 -12.81
N ALA A 58 17.24 -3.85 -11.52
CA ALA A 58 16.92 -5.03 -10.73
C ALA A 58 15.40 -5.27 -10.63
N ILE A 59 14.60 -4.18 -10.51
CA ILE A 59 13.14 -4.30 -10.53
C ILE A 59 12.65 -4.81 -11.88
N ALA A 60 13.18 -4.32 -12.99
CA ALA A 60 12.78 -4.76 -14.33
C ALA A 60 13.00 -6.26 -14.53
N GLU A 61 14.05 -6.83 -13.95
CA GLU A 61 14.35 -8.27 -13.99
C GLU A 61 13.47 -9.13 -13.03
N SER A 62 12.59 -8.52 -12.26
CA SER A 62 11.71 -9.25 -11.33
C SER A 62 10.43 -9.71 -11.99
N ASP A 63 9.82 -10.80 -11.46
CA ASP A 63 8.53 -11.35 -11.91
C ASP A 63 7.30 -10.70 -11.24
N LEU A 64 7.51 -9.62 -10.46
CA LEU A 64 6.41 -8.96 -9.77
C LEU A 64 5.37 -8.43 -10.76
N ASP A 65 4.10 -8.53 -10.38
CA ASP A 65 2.96 -8.00 -11.16
C ASP A 65 2.69 -6.53 -10.84
N LEU A 66 3.05 -6.11 -9.63
CA LEU A 66 2.96 -4.73 -9.16
C LEU A 66 4.21 -4.37 -8.38
N ILE A 67 4.76 -3.19 -8.65
CA ILE A 67 5.85 -2.59 -7.88
C ILE A 67 5.43 -1.22 -7.36
N VAL A 68 5.76 -0.94 -6.11
CA VAL A 68 5.63 0.39 -5.51
C VAL A 68 7.03 0.93 -5.24
N VAL A 69 7.31 2.14 -5.70
CA VAL A 69 8.60 2.79 -5.48
C VAL A 69 8.41 4.19 -4.90
N ASP A 70 9.35 4.65 -4.09
CA ASP A 70 9.46 6.08 -3.85
C ASP A 70 9.97 6.74 -5.14
N PRO A 71 9.23 7.66 -5.75
CA PRO A 71 9.59 8.22 -7.06
C PRO A 71 10.84 9.11 -7.01
N ARG A 72 11.24 9.56 -5.83
CA ARG A 72 12.52 10.20 -5.53
C ARG A 72 12.95 9.81 -4.12
N PRO A 73 13.71 8.72 -3.98
CA PRO A 73 14.06 8.16 -2.67
C PRO A 73 14.73 9.18 -1.76
N LYS A 74 14.44 9.05 -0.47
CA LYS A 74 15.05 9.84 0.59
C LYS A 74 16.57 9.55 0.67
N ASP A 75 17.31 10.55 1.10
CA ASP A 75 18.75 10.45 1.40
C ASP A 75 19.62 10.02 0.20
N THR A 76 19.15 10.30 -1.02
CA THR A 76 19.89 10.09 -2.25
C THR A 76 19.92 11.36 -3.10
N GLU A 77 20.96 11.52 -3.92
CA GLU A 77 21.00 12.53 -4.99
C GLU A 77 20.22 12.08 -6.24
N GLN A 78 19.56 10.92 -6.17
CA GLN A 78 18.81 10.36 -7.26
C GLN A 78 17.71 11.32 -7.70
N ALA A 79 17.66 11.60 -8.99
CA ALA A 79 16.61 12.41 -9.58
C ALA A 79 15.25 11.71 -9.45
N PHE A 80 14.16 12.46 -9.64
CA PHE A 80 12.83 11.90 -9.77
C PHE A 80 12.82 10.85 -10.88
N ILE A 81 12.10 9.73 -10.70
CA ILE A 81 12.02 8.67 -11.70
C ILE A 81 11.47 9.25 -13.00
N SER A 82 12.28 9.14 -14.08
CA SER A 82 11.91 9.64 -15.40
C SER A 82 10.83 8.77 -16.06
N ARG A 83 10.19 9.32 -17.11
CA ARG A 83 9.23 8.58 -17.94
C ARG A 83 9.84 7.27 -18.47
N SER A 84 11.04 7.32 -19.02
CA SER A 84 11.72 6.12 -19.56
C SER A 84 12.03 5.08 -18.49
N ALA A 85 12.42 5.52 -17.29
CA ALA A 85 12.63 4.61 -16.15
C ALA A 85 11.31 3.98 -15.69
N CYS A 86 10.23 4.76 -15.61
CA CYS A 86 8.90 4.24 -15.28
C CYS A 86 8.39 3.25 -16.34
N ASP A 87 8.62 3.53 -17.63
CA ASP A 87 8.24 2.59 -18.71
C ASP A 87 8.99 1.26 -18.58
N ARG A 88 10.26 1.27 -18.14
CA ARG A 88 11.01 0.03 -17.82
C ARG A 88 10.42 -0.70 -16.61
N LEU A 89 10.01 0.01 -15.56
CA LEU A 89 9.36 -0.60 -14.40
C LEU A 89 8.05 -1.31 -14.78
N ARG A 90 7.39 -0.88 -15.83
CA ARG A 90 6.09 -1.36 -16.28
C ARG A 90 6.14 -2.63 -17.13
N VAL A 91 7.32 -3.13 -17.46
CA VAL A 91 7.52 -4.33 -18.28
C VAL A 91 8.28 -5.39 -17.49
N LYS A 92 7.79 -6.63 -17.54
CA LYS A 92 8.43 -7.82 -16.95
C LYS A 92 9.45 -8.43 -17.92
N PRO A 93 10.35 -9.31 -17.47
CA PRO A 93 11.34 -9.96 -18.34
C PRO A 93 10.73 -10.72 -19.52
N ASP A 94 9.54 -11.27 -19.33
CA ASP A 94 8.79 -12.00 -20.37
C ASP A 94 7.96 -11.08 -21.31
N GLY A 95 8.10 -9.77 -21.19
CA GLY A 95 7.39 -8.77 -21.99
C GLY A 95 5.98 -8.44 -21.52
N ARG A 96 5.45 -9.13 -20.50
CA ARG A 96 4.12 -8.83 -19.94
C ARG A 96 4.12 -7.50 -19.19
N ARG A 97 2.93 -6.91 -19.11
CA ARG A 97 2.69 -5.66 -18.41
C ARG A 97 2.76 -5.85 -16.88
N ARG A 98 3.44 -4.93 -16.19
CA ARG A 98 3.48 -4.77 -14.73
C ARG A 98 2.82 -3.45 -14.35
N LEU A 99 2.15 -3.37 -13.21
CA LEU A 99 1.72 -2.11 -12.62
C LEU A 99 2.90 -1.46 -11.88
N ALA A 100 3.09 -0.16 -12.12
CA ALA A 100 4.07 0.66 -11.40
C ALA A 100 3.35 1.76 -10.63
N PHE A 101 3.45 1.74 -9.30
CA PHE A 101 2.89 2.74 -8.41
C PHE A 101 3.98 3.57 -7.76
N ALA A 102 3.68 4.85 -7.55
CA ALA A 102 4.53 5.72 -6.77
C ALA A 102 4.02 5.83 -5.33
N ARG A 103 4.93 5.87 -4.35
CA ARG A 103 4.57 6.26 -2.98
C ARG A 103 4.29 7.75 -2.94
N LEU A 104 3.17 8.16 -2.36
CA LEU A 104 2.79 9.55 -2.13
C LEU A 104 2.35 9.72 -0.68
N CYS A 105 3.22 10.33 0.13
CA CYS A 105 2.91 10.63 1.52
C CYS A 105 2.00 11.85 1.59
N VAL A 106 0.82 11.70 2.20
CA VAL A 106 -0.21 12.75 2.30
C VAL A 106 -0.36 13.34 3.70
N GLY A 107 0.11 12.63 4.74
CA GLY A 107 -0.11 13.00 6.14
C GLY A 107 1.13 13.43 6.90
N GLU A 108 2.33 13.35 6.30
CA GLU A 108 3.59 13.69 6.94
C GLU A 108 4.56 14.38 5.99
N ALA A 109 5.37 15.29 6.55
CA ALA A 109 6.52 15.85 5.86
C ALA A 109 7.83 15.36 6.49
N ASN A 110 8.91 15.36 5.70
CA ASN A 110 10.23 15.04 6.23
C ASN A 110 11.25 16.09 5.77
N VAL A 111 11.99 16.63 6.73
CA VAL A 111 12.94 17.74 6.51
C VAL A 111 14.15 17.37 5.63
N THR A 112 14.35 16.08 5.35
CA THR A 112 15.42 15.62 4.46
C THR A 112 14.93 15.38 3.03
N ARG A 113 13.64 15.59 2.76
CA ARG A 113 13.09 15.42 1.41
C ARG A 113 13.47 16.60 0.52
N TRP A 114 13.57 16.35 -0.76
CA TRP A 114 13.93 17.28 -1.81
C TRP A 114 13.03 18.53 -1.89
N TYR A 115 11.76 18.40 -1.48
CA TYR A 115 10.78 19.49 -1.46
C TYR A 115 10.90 20.39 -0.21
N TRP A 116 11.79 20.05 0.75
CA TRP A 116 11.97 20.80 1.98
C TRP A 116 13.14 21.78 1.84
N PRO A 117 12.91 23.08 1.57
CA PRO A 117 13.99 24.04 1.39
C PRO A 117 14.73 24.31 2.71
N GLN A 118 15.99 24.73 2.59
CA GLN A 118 16.84 25.01 3.75
C GLN A 118 16.19 26.02 4.72
N ALA A 119 15.50 27.05 4.20
CA ALA A 119 14.84 28.07 5.03
C ALA A 119 13.78 27.49 5.99
N TRP A 120 13.15 26.36 5.63
CA TRP A 120 12.14 25.72 6.49
C TRP A 120 12.76 24.93 7.65
N ARG A 121 14.08 24.78 7.70
CA ARG A 121 14.75 24.12 8.85
C ARG A 121 14.72 25.02 10.08
N ASP A 122 14.88 26.33 9.89
CA ASP A 122 14.91 27.30 10.96
C ASP A 122 13.50 27.85 11.23
N THR A 123 12.70 28.02 10.18
CA THR A 123 11.33 28.56 10.25
C THR A 123 10.41 27.64 9.43
N PRO A 124 9.90 26.54 10.03
CA PRO A 124 9.00 25.65 9.34
C PRO A 124 7.68 26.37 9.01
N PRO A 125 7.01 25.98 7.91
CA PRO A 125 5.69 26.51 7.59
C PRO A 125 4.67 26.11 8.66
N ALA A 126 3.64 26.93 8.87
CA ALA A 126 2.63 26.75 9.92
C ALA A 126 1.98 25.35 9.88
N TRP A 127 1.77 24.82 8.68
CA TRP A 127 1.18 23.48 8.49
C TRP A 127 2.12 22.32 8.90
N ALA A 128 3.40 22.59 9.25
CA ALA A 128 4.40 21.57 9.63
C ALA A 128 5.15 21.93 10.91
N GLU A 129 4.57 22.70 11.81
CA GLU A 129 5.22 23.07 13.08
C GLU A 129 5.36 21.88 14.03
N ARG A 130 4.41 20.93 14.02
CA ARG A 130 4.39 19.79 14.92
C ARG A 130 5.44 18.76 14.54
N VAL A 131 6.41 18.55 15.44
CA VAL A 131 7.45 17.50 15.29
C VAL A 131 6.87 16.15 15.65
N HIS A 132 7.19 15.13 14.86
CA HIS A 132 6.77 13.76 15.20
C HIS A 132 7.45 13.29 16.51
N PRO A 133 6.70 12.74 17.48
CA PRO A 133 7.20 12.49 18.83
C PRO A 133 8.35 11.47 18.90
N THR A 134 8.43 10.52 17.95
CA THR A 134 9.39 9.41 17.98
C THR A 134 10.27 9.28 16.74
N ARG A 135 10.00 10.06 15.67
CA ARG A 135 10.74 9.97 14.40
C ARG A 135 11.46 11.30 14.10
N PRO A 136 12.78 11.41 14.37
CA PRO A 136 13.55 12.63 14.07
C PRO A 136 13.46 13.04 12.60
N GLY A 137 13.29 14.33 12.36
CA GLY A 137 13.18 14.89 11.00
C GLY A 137 11.83 14.67 10.33
N VAL A 138 10.89 14.00 10.97
CA VAL A 138 9.50 13.87 10.51
C VAL A 138 8.63 14.93 11.19
N ARG A 139 7.70 15.50 10.42
CA ARG A 139 6.73 16.47 10.88
C ARG A 139 5.32 15.94 10.62
N GLN A 140 4.46 16.01 11.63
CA GLN A 140 3.02 15.83 11.46
C GLN A 140 2.48 17.07 10.76
N VAL A 141 1.74 16.91 9.67
CA VAL A 141 1.27 18.03 8.87
C VAL A 141 -0.22 18.28 9.05
N GLU A 142 -0.61 19.53 9.05
CA GLU A 142 -2.00 19.95 8.94
C GLU A 142 -2.46 19.73 7.48
N PHE A 143 -2.74 18.47 7.13
CA PHE A 143 -3.00 18.04 5.75
C PHE A 143 -4.24 18.71 5.11
N TRP A 144 -5.09 19.37 5.88
CA TRP A 144 -6.20 20.19 5.40
C TRP A 144 -5.77 21.57 4.92
N GLN A 145 -4.54 22.00 5.20
CA GLN A 145 -4.04 23.33 4.81
C GLN A 145 -3.76 23.39 3.29
N PRO A 146 -4.20 24.49 2.64
CA PRO A 146 -4.02 24.65 1.20
C PRO A 146 -2.58 24.59 0.73
N ASP A 147 -1.64 25.11 1.51
CA ASP A 147 -0.22 25.15 1.14
C ASP A 147 0.39 23.73 1.09
N TRP A 148 0.05 22.87 2.08
CA TRP A 148 0.43 21.47 2.02
C TRP A 148 -0.22 20.75 0.83
N GLN A 149 -1.50 20.96 0.60
CA GLN A 149 -2.21 20.38 -0.54
C GLN A 149 -1.63 20.87 -1.87
N SER A 150 -1.20 22.14 -1.94
CA SER A 150 -0.52 22.70 -3.11
C SER A 150 0.77 21.95 -3.44
N LEU A 151 1.59 21.67 -2.43
CA LEU A 151 2.81 20.88 -2.58
C LEU A 151 2.53 19.46 -3.05
N VAL A 152 1.53 18.79 -2.43
CA VAL A 152 1.28 17.36 -2.68
C VAL A 152 0.55 17.13 -3.99
N PHE A 153 -0.52 17.88 -4.28
CA PHE A 153 -1.36 17.58 -5.44
C PHE A 153 -2.06 18.76 -6.11
N SER A 154 -2.34 19.89 -5.45
CA SER A 154 -3.25 20.90 -6.01
C SER A 154 -2.55 22.07 -6.69
N GLY A 155 -1.26 22.32 -6.42
CA GLY A 155 -0.47 23.37 -7.05
C GLY A 155 0.07 22.97 -8.44
N ASP A 156 0.65 23.95 -9.11
CA ASP A 156 1.41 23.73 -10.33
C ASP A 156 2.72 23.00 -10.01
N ALA A 157 3.06 21.98 -10.79
CA ALA A 157 4.22 21.12 -10.60
C ALA A 157 4.25 20.44 -9.20
N SER A 158 3.08 20.05 -8.68
CA SER A 158 2.96 19.30 -7.43
C SER A 158 3.63 17.93 -7.53
N ILE A 159 3.83 17.24 -6.38
CA ILE A 159 4.39 15.88 -6.36
C ILE A 159 3.54 14.93 -7.22
N LEU A 160 2.22 15.07 -7.17
CA LEU A 160 1.31 14.28 -8.01
C LEU A 160 1.51 14.56 -9.50
N ASP A 161 1.75 15.81 -9.90
CA ASP A 161 2.00 16.14 -11.32
C ASP A 161 3.27 15.44 -11.83
N LEU A 162 4.35 15.47 -11.05
CA LEU A 162 5.59 14.75 -11.40
C LEU A 162 5.37 13.23 -11.51
N ILE A 163 4.52 12.65 -10.66
CA ILE A 163 4.15 11.22 -10.71
C ILE A 163 3.37 10.91 -11.99
N LEU A 164 2.41 11.76 -12.34
CA LEU A 164 1.60 11.61 -13.56
C LEU A 164 2.45 11.77 -14.83
N GLU A 165 3.35 12.76 -14.87
CA GLU A 165 4.29 12.99 -15.96
C GLU A 165 5.26 11.81 -16.14
N ALA A 166 5.76 11.25 -15.04
CA ALA A 166 6.60 10.06 -15.07
C ALA A 166 5.88 8.82 -15.63
N GLY A 167 4.55 8.80 -15.59
CA GLY A 167 3.75 7.74 -16.21
C GLY A 167 3.42 6.56 -15.30
N PHE A 168 3.45 6.72 -14.00
CA PHE A 168 2.98 5.70 -13.05
C PHE A 168 1.50 5.37 -13.28
N ASP A 169 1.11 4.15 -12.99
CA ASP A 169 -0.27 3.68 -13.15
C ASP A 169 -1.16 4.04 -11.97
N GLY A 170 -0.55 4.37 -10.85
CA GLY A 170 -1.24 4.73 -9.61
C GLY A 170 -0.29 5.20 -8.53
N VAL A 171 -0.87 5.47 -7.38
CA VAL A 171 -0.14 5.83 -6.15
C VAL A 171 -0.55 4.95 -4.98
N VAL A 172 0.40 4.76 -4.06
CA VAL A 172 0.08 4.38 -2.68
C VAL A 172 -0.04 5.66 -1.87
N LEU A 173 -1.21 5.91 -1.31
CA LEU A 173 -1.47 7.00 -0.38
C LEU A 173 -0.96 6.57 0.99
N ASP A 174 0.21 7.07 1.34
CA ASP A 174 0.89 6.78 2.59
C ASP A 174 0.54 7.81 3.65
N HIS A 175 0.40 7.38 4.89
CA HIS A 175 -0.05 8.19 6.04
C HIS A 175 -1.44 8.82 5.86
N VAL A 176 -2.38 8.09 5.29
CA VAL A 176 -3.80 8.48 5.30
C VAL A 176 -4.42 8.33 6.70
N ASP A 177 -3.77 7.62 7.60
CA ASP A 177 -4.11 7.51 9.03
C ASP A 177 -3.68 8.73 9.86
N ALA A 178 -2.98 9.71 9.28
CA ALA A 178 -2.52 10.91 9.97
C ALA A 178 -3.64 11.75 10.61
N PHE A 179 -4.91 11.55 10.24
CA PHE A 179 -6.02 12.18 10.95
C PHE A 179 -6.10 11.77 12.43
N MET A 180 -5.55 10.62 12.79
CA MET A 180 -5.49 10.12 14.17
C MET A 180 -4.48 10.91 15.02
N ASP A 181 -3.54 11.62 14.40
CA ASP A 181 -2.57 12.48 15.08
C ASP A 181 -3.19 13.81 15.55
N TRP A 182 -4.43 14.09 15.16
CA TRP A 182 -5.15 15.33 15.41
C TRP A 182 -6.47 15.13 16.15
N PRO A 183 -6.44 14.48 17.34
CA PRO A 183 -7.65 14.18 18.11
C PRO A 183 -8.42 15.45 18.54
N GLU A 184 -7.73 16.60 18.63
CA GLU A 184 -8.31 17.90 18.92
C GLU A 184 -9.10 18.50 17.75
N ARG A 185 -9.00 17.94 16.53
CA ARG A 185 -9.72 18.39 15.34
C ARG A 185 -10.85 17.41 15.00
N PRO A 186 -12.10 17.71 15.35
CA PRO A 186 -13.23 16.79 15.14
C PRO A 186 -13.46 16.42 13.66
N THR A 187 -13.03 17.29 12.73
CA THR A 187 -13.20 17.08 11.27
C THR A 187 -12.00 16.40 10.62
N ALA A 188 -10.95 16.04 11.36
CA ALA A 188 -9.70 15.50 10.77
C ALA A 188 -9.93 14.31 9.84
N GLN A 189 -10.82 13.40 10.22
CA GLN A 189 -11.17 12.25 9.37
C GLN A 189 -11.88 12.68 8.07
N ASP A 190 -12.82 13.62 8.13
CA ASP A 190 -13.51 14.17 6.96
C ASP A 190 -12.57 14.96 6.06
N ASP A 191 -11.64 15.70 6.66
CA ASP A 191 -10.61 16.43 5.94
C ASP A 191 -9.68 15.50 5.15
N MET A 192 -9.33 14.32 5.72
CA MET A 192 -8.51 13.33 5.03
C MET A 192 -9.26 12.70 3.85
N VAL A 193 -10.53 12.37 4.02
CA VAL A 193 -11.37 11.88 2.92
C VAL A 193 -11.51 12.93 1.83
N THR A 194 -11.70 14.19 2.21
CA THR A 194 -11.77 15.32 1.27
C THR A 194 -10.47 15.48 0.48
N LEU A 195 -9.31 15.40 1.17
CA LEU A 195 -8.01 15.44 0.52
C LEU A 195 -7.86 14.30 -0.51
N ALA A 196 -8.15 13.06 -0.10
CA ALA A 196 -8.08 11.89 -0.97
C ALA A 196 -9.01 12.02 -2.18
N THR A 197 -10.22 12.54 -1.99
CA THR A 197 -11.20 12.80 -3.05
C THR A 197 -10.64 13.78 -4.09
N ARG A 198 -10.19 14.95 -3.65
CA ARG A 198 -9.64 15.98 -4.54
C ARG A 198 -8.39 15.50 -5.30
N LEU A 199 -7.53 14.73 -4.64
CA LEU A 199 -6.36 14.11 -5.25
C LEU A 199 -6.78 13.12 -6.34
N ALA A 200 -7.73 12.22 -6.04
CA ALA A 200 -8.26 11.24 -6.99
C ALA A 200 -8.90 11.91 -8.22
N GLU A 201 -9.68 12.96 -8.00
CA GLU A 201 -10.32 13.74 -9.07
C GLU A 201 -9.28 14.40 -9.99
N LYS A 202 -8.23 15.03 -9.42
CA LYS A 202 -7.14 15.60 -10.21
C LYS A 202 -6.41 14.52 -11.00
N ALA A 203 -6.00 13.43 -10.36
CA ALA A 203 -5.26 12.36 -10.99
C ALA A 203 -6.04 11.72 -12.16
N ARG A 204 -7.32 11.38 -11.93
CA ARG A 204 -8.17 10.73 -12.94
C ARG A 204 -8.62 11.67 -14.05
N ARG A 205 -8.65 12.98 -13.83
CA ARG A 205 -8.89 13.97 -14.88
C ARG A 205 -7.72 14.03 -15.86
N VAL A 206 -6.48 13.94 -15.35
CA VAL A 206 -5.26 13.95 -16.18
C VAL A 206 -5.04 12.59 -16.83
N ARG A 207 -5.29 11.51 -16.08
CA ARG A 207 -5.07 10.12 -16.51
C ARG A 207 -6.27 9.26 -16.12
N PRO A 208 -7.26 9.10 -16.98
CA PRO A 208 -8.35 8.15 -16.77
C PRO A 208 -7.80 6.75 -16.48
N GLY A 209 -8.36 6.05 -15.49
CA GLY A 209 -7.85 4.76 -15.04
C GLY A 209 -6.67 4.80 -14.06
N PHE A 210 -6.27 6.00 -13.58
CA PHE A 210 -5.25 6.13 -12.52
C PHE A 210 -5.74 5.51 -11.22
N LEU A 211 -4.93 4.62 -10.61
CA LEU A 211 -5.29 3.80 -9.48
C LEU A 211 -4.82 4.39 -8.15
N LEU A 212 -5.63 4.21 -7.12
CA LEU A 212 -5.29 4.58 -5.75
C LEU A 212 -5.26 3.36 -4.85
N MET A 213 -4.14 3.13 -4.19
CA MET A 213 -3.99 2.15 -3.11
C MET A 213 -3.85 2.92 -1.80
N ALA A 214 -4.75 2.68 -0.86
CA ALA A 214 -4.62 3.22 0.50
C ALA A 214 -3.69 2.34 1.34
N GLN A 215 -2.97 2.93 2.27
CA GLN A 215 -2.15 2.19 3.23
C GLN A 215 -2.66 2.43 4.65
N ASN A 216 -2.94 1.34 5.38
CA ASN A 216 -3.48 1.38 6.75
C ASN A 216 -4.81 2.16 6.85
N ALA A 217 -5.06 2.89 7.96
CA ALA A 217 -6.28 3.70 8.18
C ALA A 217 -7.59 2.89 8.09
N GLU A 218 -7.62 1.71 8.69
CA GLU A 218 -8.74 0.76 8.59
C GLU A 218 -10.10 1.36 8.93
N SER A 219 -10.15 2.30 9.87
CA SER A 219 -11.41 2.96 10.27
C SER A 219 -12.10 3.72 9.14
N LEU A 220 -11.35 4.12 8.09
CA LEU A 220 -11.92 4.75 6.89
C LEU A 220 -12.72 3.76 6.03
N MET A 221 -12.53 2.45 6.19
CA MET A 221 -13.25 1.41 5.42
C MET A 221 -14.73 1.31 5.77
N THR A 222 -15.20 2.01 6.79
CA THR A 222 -16.64 2.15 7.08
C THR A 222 -17.31 3.24 6.24
N ARG A 223 -16.54 4.01 5.49
CA ARG A 223 -17.02 5.15 4.72
C ARG A 223 -17.24 4.78 3.25
N PRO A 224 -18.49 4.77 2.76
CA PRO A 224 -18.79 4.44 1.35
C PRO A 224 -18.14 5.41 0.36
N ASP A 225 -18.06 6.70 0.71
CA ASP A 225 -17.42 7.74 -0.10
C ASP A 225 -15.90 7.47 -0.26
N TYR A 226 -15.23 7.03 0.81
CA TYR A 226 -13.83 6.66 0.76
C TYR A 226 -13.59 5.35 -0.01
N LEU A 227 -14.41 4.32 0.23
CA LEU A 227 -14.32 3.04 -0.48
C LEU A 227 -14.49 3.19 -1.99
N ALA A 228 -15.32 4.14 -2.44
CA ALA A 228 -15.52 4.43 -3.86
C ALA A 228 -14.29 5.08 -4.52
N LEU A 229 -13.37 5.65 -3.75
CA LEU A 229 -12.17 6.30 -4.27
C LEU A 229 -11.03 5.33 -4.51
N ILE A 230 -10.86 4.33 -3.64
CA ILE A 230 -9.69 3.46 -3.62
C ILE A 230 -9.93 2.20 -4.45
N ASP A 231 -8.92 1.79 -5.18
CA ASP A 231 -8.94 0.57 -6.00
C ASP A 231 -8.29 -0.61 -5.26
N ALA A 232 -7.38 -0.29 -4.33
CA ALA A 232 -6.65 -1.26 -3.53
C ALA A 232 -6.38 -0.75 -2.12
N HIS A 233 -6.08 -1.67 -1.22
CA HIS A 233 -5.67 -1.38 0.14
C HIS A 233 -4.50 -2.26 0.56
N ASN A 234 -3.47 -1.69 1.16
CA ASN A 234 -2.36 -2.38 1.79
C ASN A 234 -2.42 -2.24 3.31
N LYS A 235 -2.49 -3.34 4.02
CA LYS A 235 -2.35 -3.38 5.47
C LYS A 235 -0.94 -3.82 5.84
N GLU A 236 -0.23 -2.97 6.59
CA GLU A 236 1.06 -3.33 7.17
C GLU A 236 0.87 -4.01 8.52
N SER A 237 1.72 -5.01 8.79
CA SER A 237 1.76 -5.69 10.09
C SER A 237 0.39 -6.20 10.55
N LEU A 238 -0.35 -6.88 9.66
CA LEU A 238 -1.67 -7.43 9.98
C LEU A 238 -1.57 -8.61 10.96
N LEU A 239 -0.64 -9.53 10.70
CA LEU A 239 -0.49 -10.75 11.48
C LEU A 239 0.71 -10.71 12.44
N THR A 240 1.70 -9.85 12.14
CA THR A 240 2.93 -9.78 12.94
C THR A 240 3.43 -8.33 13.05
N GLY A 241 4.15 -8.02 14.12
CA GLY A 241 4.93 -6.79 14.24
C GLY A 241 4.45 -5.77 15.27
N LEU A 242 3.18 -5.80 15.69
CA LEU A 242 2.66 -4.87 16.70
C LEU A 242 3.29 -5.15 18.08
N GLU A 243 3.49 -6.42 18.41
CA GLU A 243 4.14 -6.86 19.65
C GLU A 243 5.68 -6.89 19.57
N GLY A 244 6.23 -6.37 18.48
CA GLY A 244 7.66 -6.37 18.17
C GLY A 244 8.01 -7.20 16.94
N TYR A 245 9.18 -6.91 16.35
CA TYR A 245 9.62 -7.52 15.10
C TYR A 245 9.54 -9.06 15.13
N GLY A 246 8.84 -9.62 14.14
CA GLY A 246 8.67 -11.07 13.97
C GLY A 246 7.72 -11.74 14.95
N ARG A 247 7.12 -11.01 15.88
CA ARG A 247 6.14 -11.56 16.83
C ARG A 247 4.74 -11.48 16.24
N TYR A 248 3.92 -12.51 16.50
CA TYR A 248 2.50 -12.50 16.14
C TYR A 248 1.76 -11.44 16.94
N ASN A 249 0.83 -10.77 16.26
CA ASN A 249 -0.08 -9.82 16.88
C ASN A 249 -1.10 -10.57 17.75
N MET A 250 -1.67 -9.86 18.71
CA MET A 250 -2.75 -10.41 19.53
C MET A 250 -3.98 -10.71 18.65
N PRO A 251 -4.72 -11.80 18.89
CA PRO A 251 -5.90 -12.16 18.10
C PRO A 251 -6.94 -11.05 18.04
N GLU A 252 -7.06 -10.25 19.08
CA GLU A 252 -7.98 -9.12 19.20
C GLU A 252 -7.62 -8.01 18.18
N ASP A 253 -6.34 -7.68 18.03
CA ASP A 253 -5.87 -6.66 17.08
C ASP A 253 -6.08 -7.11 15.65
N VAL A 254 -5.79 -8.39 15.36
CA VAL A 254 -6.07 -8.98 14.05
C VAL A 254 -7.57 -8.97 13.76
N ALA A 255 -8.40 -9.34 14.73
CA ALA A 255 -9.85 -9.35 14.58
C ALA A 255 -10.41 -7.93 14.37
N TRP A 256 -9.86 -6.95 15.08
CA TRP A 256 -10.22 -5.55 14.92
C TRP A 256 -9.94 -5.08 13.48
N SER A 257 -8.70 -5.21 13.02
CA SER A 257 -8.34 -4.84 11.63
C SER A 257 -9.22 -5.57 10.61
N MET A 258 -9.40 -6.89 10.76
CA MET A 258 -10.19 -7.69 9.82
C MET A 258 -11.67 -7.30 9.79
N SER A 259 -12.22 -6.72 10.87
CA SER A 259 -13.61 -6.23 10.88
C SER A 259 -13.85 -5.10 9.87
N TYR A 260 -12.84 -4.27 9.62
CA TYR A 260 -12.85 -3.20 8.62
C TYR A 260 -12.44 -3.70 7.23
N LEU A 261 -11.36 -4.49 7.17
CA LEU A 261 -10.77 -4.92 5.90
C LEU A 261 -11.71 -5.83 5.09
N ARG A 262 -12.59 -6.59 5.76
CA ARG A 262 -13.65 -7.34 5.09
C ARG A 262 -14.65 -6.43 4.38
N GLN A 263 -15.03 -5.31 4.99
CA GLN A 263 -15.94 -4.35 4.35
C GLN A 263 -15.34 -3.78 3.06
N ALA A 264 -14.04 -3.46 3.07
CA ALA A 264 -13.34 -3.04 1.87
C ALA A 264 -13.28 -4.13 0.80
N ALA A 265 -12.97 -5.38 1.19
CA ALA A 265 -12.96 -6.52 0.27
C ALA A 265 -14.35 -6.79 -0.34
N ASP A 266 -15.41 -6.72 0.46
CA ASP A 266 -16.80 -6.89 0.02
C ASP A 266 -17.24 -5.76 -0.94
N ALA A 267 -16.67 -4.56 -0.79
CA ALA A 267 -16.84 -3.45 -1.72
C ALA A 267 -16.01 -3.57 -3.01
N GLY A 268 -15.23 -4.64 -3.16
CA GLY A 268 -14.43 -4.91 -4.36
C GLY A 268 -13.03 -4.28 -4.35
N VAL A 269 -12.58 -3.73 -3.23
CA VAL A 269 -11.21 -3.22 -3.07
C VAL A 269 -10.23 -4.38 -3.08
N ARG A 270 -9.17 -4.29 -3.88
CA ARG A 270 -8.13 -5.33 -3.93
C ARG A 270 -7.24 -5.28 -2.69
N MET A 271 -7.14 -6.40 -1.95
CA MET A 271 -6.45 -6.45 -0.67
C MET A 271 -5.00 -6.92 -0.80
N PHE A 272 -4.10 -6.15 -0.19
CA PHE A 272 -2.67 -6.42 -0.07
C PHE A 272 -2.27 -6.41 1.40
N ALA A 273 -1.19 -7.11 1.73
CA ALA A 273 -0.60 -7.05 3.07
C ALA A 273 0.92 -7.02 2.99
N THR A 274 1.53 -6.16 3.80
CA THR A 274 2.98 -6.10 4.01
C THR A 274 3.30 -6.62 5.41
N GLU A 275 4.14 -7.64 5.48
CA GLU A 275 4.66 -8.17 6.75
C GLU A 275 6.18 -8.04 6.79
N TYR A 276 6.69 -7.56 7.90
CA TYR A 276 8.12 -7.37 8.10
C TYR A 276 8.72 -8.61 8.77
N LEU A 277 9.08 -9.59 7.94
CA LEU A 277 9.57 -10.91 8.38
C LEU A 277 10.77 -11.36 7.57
N THR A 278 11.67 -12.12 8.22
CA THR A 278 12.85 -12.73 7.58
C THR A 278 12.97 -14.23 7.87
N GLU A 279 12.22 -14.76 8.84
CA GLU A 279 12.29 -16.17 9.20
C GLU A 279 11.38 -17.01 8.26
N PRO A 280 11.95 -17.96 7.46
CA PRO A 280 11.23 -18.63 6.39
C PRO A 280 9.99 -19.41 6.84
N ALA A 281 10.05 -20.13 7.96
CA ALA A 281 8.93 -20.93 8.44
C ALA A 281 7.74 -20.04 8.87
N THR A 282 8.04 -18.89 9.47
CA THR A 282 7.02 -17.88 9.82
C THR A 282 6.43 -17.24 8.56
N ILE A 283 7.28 -16.87 7.60
CA ILE A 283 6.85 -16.34 6.29
C ILE A 283 5.86 -17.30 5.63
N ASP A 284 6.17 -18.60 5.57
CA ASP A 284 5.30 -19.57 4.93
C ASP A 284 3.94 -19.74 5.63
N ARG A 285 3.94 -19.68 6.95
CA ARG A 285 2.69 -19.76 7.72
C ARG A 285 1.82 -18.52 7.51
N VAL A 286 2.42 -17.34 7.62
CA VAL A 286 1.74 -16.05 7.42
C VAL A 286 1.25 -15.92 5.98
N ARG A 287 2.05 -16.33 4.99
CA ARG A 287 1.67 -16.34 3.56
C ARG A 287 0.42 -17.18 3.31
N ARG A 288 0.37 -18.41 3.87
CA ARG A 288 -0.81 -19.27 3.72
C ARG A 288 -2.06 -18.64 4.33
N GLN A 289 -1.91 -18.02 5.50
CA GLN A 289 -3.03 -17.37 6.18
C GLN A 289 -3.56 -16.15 5.40
N LEU A 290 -2.67 -15.29 4.93
CA LEU A 290 -3.06 -14.10 4.15
C LEU A 290 -3.70 -14.49 2.82
N ARG A 291 -3.14 -15.49 2.11
CA ARG A 291 -3.73 -16.01 0.88
C ARG A 291 -5.11 -16.64 1.11
N ALA A 292 -5.31 -17.35 2.21
CA ALA A 292 -6.61 -17.91 2.59
C ALA A 292 -7.67 -16.81 2.83
N TRP A 293 -7.25 -15.60 3.21
CA TRP A 293 -8.09 -14.43 3.35
C TRP A 293 -8.16 -13.57 2.07
N ASN A 294 -7.65 -14.08 0.95
CA ASN A 294 -7.61 -13.40 -0.36
C ASN A 294 -6.74 -12.12 -0.39
N PHE A 295 -5.76 -12.00 0.49
CA PHE A 295 -4.74 -10.96 0.41
C PHE A 295 -3.59 -11.38 -0.50
N VAL A 296 -2.96 -10.39 -1.15
CA VAL A 296 -1.67 -10.58 -1.83
C VAL A 296 -0.55 -10.17 -0.86
N PRO A 297 0.20 -11.14 -0.30
CA PRO A 297 1.21 -10.83 0.70
C PRO A 297 2.51 -10.34 0.07
N PHE A 298 3.18 -9.42 0.76
CA PHE A 298 4.55 -9.01 0.54
C PHE A 298 5.34 -9.11 1.85
N PHE A 299 6.51 -9.73 1.80
CA PHE A 299 7.42 -9.85 2.93
C PHE A 299 8.63 -8.96 2.72
N ALA A 300 8.84 -8.01 3.62
CA ALA A 300 9.79 -6.93 3.46
C ALA A 300 10.81 -6.88 4.59
N SER A 301 11.99 -6.31 4.27
CA SER A 301 12.83 -5.74 5.32
C SER A 301 12.20 -4.43 5.85
N PRO A 302 12.38 -4.08 7.13
CA PRO A 302 11.86 -2.82 7.66
C PRO A 302 12.40 -1.57 6.95
N ALA A 303 13.55 -1.68 6.27
CA ALA A 303 14.16 -0.58 5.53
C ALA A 303 13.51 -0.31 4.17
N LEU A 304 12.78 -1.27 3.59
CA LEU A 304 12.22 -1.21 2.23
C LEU A 304 13.25 -0.76 1.19
N ASP A 305 14.49 -1.28 1.33
CA ASP A 305 15.68 -0.87 0.55
C ASP A 305 16.07 -1.89 -0.52
N ARG A 306 15.41 -3.04 -0.54
CA ARG A 306 15.62 -4.13 -1.52
C ARG A 306 14.31 -4.87 -1.81
N LEU A 307 14.24 -5.48 -2.96
CA LEU A 307 13.19 -6.46 -3.25
C LEU A 307 13.49 -7.80 -2.54
N PRO A 308 12.45 -8.62 -2.27
CA PRO A 308 12.64 -9.97 -1.78
C PRO A 308 13.48 -10.80 -2.77
N SER A 309 14.37 -11.63 -2.26
CA SER A 309 15.10 -12.61 -3.05
C SER A 309 14.13 -13.65 -3.65
N SER A 310 14.59 -14.43 -4.64
CA SER A 310 13.79 -15.52 -5.22
C SER A 310 13.37 -16.56 -4.16
N GLU A 311 14.20 -16.78 -3.14
CA GLU A 311 13.93 -17.69 -2.02
C GLU A 311 12.83 -17.15 -1.07
N GLU A 312 12.80 -15.83 -0.87
CA GLU A 312 11.78 -15.15 -0.05
C GLU A 312 10.42 -15.05 -0.77
N LYS A 313 10.41 -15.16 -2.10
CA LYS A 313 9.16 -15.14 -2.91
C LYS A 313 8.31 -16.40 -2.72
N GLY A 314 8.93 -17.55 -2.37
CA GLY A 314 8.31 -18.84 -2.09
C GLY A 314 7.26 -19.25 -3.12
N GLY A 315 7.31 -20.46 -3.59
CA GLY A 315 6.47 -20.99 -4.67
C GLY A 315 4.96 -20.93 -4.44
#